data_97121aa3edf380b55a661419853275da
#
_entry.id   97121aa3edf380b55a661419853275da
#
_cell.length_a   1.000
_cell.length_b   1.000
_cell.length_c   1.000
_cell.angle_alpha   90.00
_cell.angle_beta   90.00
_cell.angle_gamma   90.00
#
_symmetry.space_group_name_H-M   'P 1'
#
loop_
_entity.id
_entity.type
_entity.pdbx_description
1 polymer ?
#
loop_
_entity_poly.entity_id
_entity_poly.type
_entity_poly.pdbx_seq_one_letter_code
_entity_poly.pdbx_strand_id
1 'polypeptide(L)'
;MHHEALVVLPALLEKFDIGSSVLIGHSDGASIGIIYAGSKGQGNLQGLVLMAPHVFLEQVSLTGIDHARLMYQTEDLRDKLVRYHGSQVDGAFWGWNNFWRRSDIRDWNIEDSLDKIDLPVLVIQGADDEYGSIAQLDSIESRVPVEVERHFLENVGHSPYRERPEFVLNTINRFIGRL
;
A
#
# COMPACT_ATOMS: atom_id res chain seq x y z
N MET A 1 8.61 3.78 -6.47
CA MET A 1 7.16 3.53 -6.71
C MET A 1 6.68 3.91 -8.11
N HIS A 2 6.95 5.12 -8.65
CA HIS A 2 6.47 5.46 -10.01
C HIS A 2 7.04 4.53 -11.09
N HIS A 3 8.32 4.16 -11.02
CA HIS A 3 8.91 3.21 -11.98
C HIS A 3 8.25 1.82 -11.87
N GLU A 4 8.02 1.34 -10.66
CA GLU A 4 7.32 0.07 -10.41
C GLU A 4 5.89 0.08 -10.94
N ALA A 5 5.17 1.18 -10.71
CA ALA A 5 3.79 1.35 -11.16
C ALA A 5 3.65 1.53 -12.68
N LEU A 6 4.54 2.33 -13.30
CA LEU A 6 4.35 2.78 -14.69
C LEU A 6 5.19 2.00 -15.71
N VAL A 7 6.16 1.22 -15.26
CA VAL A 7 7.05 0.44 -16.14
C VAL A 7 7.04 -1.04 -15.79
N VAL A 8 7.33 -1.38 -14.52
CA VAL A 8 7.49 -2.80 -14.12
C VAL A 8 6.15 -3.52 -14.10
N LEU A 9 5.14 -2.97 -13.44
CA LEU A 9 3.82 -3.61 -13.33
C LEU A 9 3.15 -3.81 -14.70
N PRO A 10 3.06 -2.81 -15.60
CA PRO A 10 2.54 -3.04 -16.94
C PRO A 10 3.28 -4.13 -17.72
N ALA A 11 4.62 -4.13 -17.67
CA ALA A 11 5.42 -5.15 -18.34
C ALA A 11 5.18 -6.58 -17.77
N LEU A 12 4.92 -6.70 -16.47
CA LEU A 12 4.54 -7.98 -15.85
C LEU A 12 3.16 -8.43 -16.31
N LEU A 13 2.17 -7.54 -16.31
CA LEU A 13 0.80 -7.85 -16.75
C LEU A 13 0.80 -8.31 -18.22
N GLU A 14 1.53 -7.63 -19.08
CA GLU A 14 1.72 -8.01 -20.48
C GLU A 14 2.43 -9.37 -20.61
N LYS A 15 3.57 -9.55 -19.92
CA LYS A 15 4.37 -10.77 -19.98
C LYS A 15 3.60 -12.02 -19.57
N PHE A 16 2.67 -11.90 -18.60
CA PHE A 16 1.87 -13.00 -18.10
C PHE A 16 0.48 -13.06 -18.74
N ASP A 17 0.22 -12.26 -19.76
CA ASP A 17 -1.07 -12.16 -20.47
C ASP A 17 -2.26 -11.97 -19.50
N ILE A 18 -2.06 -11.09 -18.51
CA ILE A 18 -3.10 -10.77 -17.53
C ILE A 18 -4.01 -9.72 -18.14
N GLY A 19 -5.23 -10.14 -18.49
CA GLY A 19 -6.27 -9.26 -19.03
C GLY A 19 -7.05 -8.53 -17.92
N SER A 20 -8.34 -8.86 -17.75
CA SER A 20 -9.17 -8.29 -16.67
C SER A 20 -8.65 -8.69 -15.30
N SER A 21 -8.45 -7.73 -14.41
CA SER A 21 -7.83 -7.96 -13.10
C SER A 21 -8.34 -7.01 -12.02
N VAL A 22 -8.19 -7.42 -10.76
CA VAL A 22 -8.30 -6.56 -9.58
C VAL A 22 -6.91 -6.48 -8.96
N LEU A 23 -6.43 -5.28 -8.72
CA LEU A 23 -5.14 -5.07 -8.08
C LEU A 23 -5.32 -4.97 -6.57
N ILE A 24 -4.61 -5.81 -5.82
CA ILE A 24 -4.62 -5.81 -4.37
C ILE A 24 -3.23 -5.41 -3.88
N GLY A 25 -3.13 -4.27 -3.21
CA GLY A 25 -1.88 -3.73 -2.69
C GLY A 25 -1.90 -3.55 -1.17
N HIS A 26 -0.74 -3.73 -0.53
CA HIS A 26 -0.52 -3.43 0.87
C HIS A 26 0.66 -2.48 1.02
N SER A 27 0.52 -1.46 1.87
CA SER A 27 1.59 -0.49 2.18
C SER A 27 2.13 0.16 0.89
N ASP A 28 3.44 0.12 0.63
CA ASP A 28 4.07 0.58 -0.63
C ASP A 28 3.42 -0.03 -1.88
N GLY A 29 2.97 -1.29 -1.80
CA GLY A 29 2.22 -1.94 -2.88
C GLY A 29 0.85 -1.29 -3.15
N ALA A 30 0.19 -0.77 -2.12
CA ALA A 30 -1.03 0.00 -2.27
C ALA A 30 -0.77 1.35 -2.95
N SER A 31 0.31 2.05 -2.58
CA SER A 31 0.75 3.29 -3.24
C SER A 31 1.11 3.07 -4.71
N ILE A 32 1.78 1.95 -5.04
CA ILE A 32 2.04 1.54 -6.43
C ILE A 32 0.73 1.32 -7.18
N GLY A 33 -0.24 0.64 -6.54
CA GLY A 33 -1.58 0.43 -7.10
C GLY A 33 -2.31 1.73 -7.43
N ILE A 34 -2.26 2.71 -6.53
CA ILE A 34 -2.83 4.05 -6.72
C ILE A 34 -2.21 4.76 -7.93
N ILE A 35 -0.86 4.78 -8.01
CA ILE A 35 -0.16 5.41 -9.13
C ILE A 35 -0.53 4.73 -10.45
N TYR A 36 -0.60 3.40 -10.47
CA TYR A 36 -0.97 2.64 -11.66
C TYR A 36 -2.43 2.90 -12.06
N ALA A 37 -3.37 2.80 -11.13
CA ALA A 37 -4.79 3.03 -11.39
C ALA A 37 -5.08 4.48 -11.85
N GLY A 38 -4.35 5.47 -11.31
CA GLY A 38 -4.43 6.87 -11.74
C GLY A 38 -3.68 7.18 -13.05
N SER A 39 -3.05 6.18 -13.70
CA SER A 39 -2.34 6.38 -14.96
C SER A 39 -3.24 6.11 -16.17
N LYS A 40 -2.85 6.65 -17.34
CA LYS A 40 -3.57 6.39 -18.60
C LYS A 40 -3.37 4.96 -19.13
N GLY A 41 -2.45 4.21 -18.58
CA GLY A 41 -2.07 2.86 -19.03
C GLY A 41 -2.61 1.73 -18.16
N GLN A 42 -3.66 1.95 -17.37
CA GLN A 42 -4.21 0.99 -16.41
C GLN A 42 -4.85 -0.28 -17.02
N GLY A 43 -4.91 -0.38 -18.34
CA GLY A 43 -5.42 -1.57 -19.05
C GLY A 43 -6.86 -1.90 -18.67
N ASN A 44 -7.13 -3.19 -18.43
CA ASN A 44 -8.44 -3.71 -18.03
C ASN A 44 -8.55 -3.90 -16.50
N LEU A 45 -8.03 -2.97 -15.71
CA LEU A 45 -8.19 -3.00 -14.26
C LEU A 45 -9.67 -2.78 -13.92
N GLN A 46 -10.25 -3.68 -13.12
CA GLN A 46 -11.68 -3.65 -12.77
C GLN A 46 -11.94 -3.07 -11.39
N GLY A 47 -10.94 -3.09 -10.51
CA GLY A 47 -11.05 -2.59 -9.15
C GLY A 47 -9.71 -2.53 -8.44
N LEU A 48 -9.66 -1.77 -7.37
CA LEU A 48 -8.46 -1.55 -6.58
C LEU A 48 -8.75 -1.83 -5.10
N VAL A 49 -7.96 -2.70 -4.49
CA VAL A 49 -8.00 -2.99 -3.05
C VAL A 49 -6.72 -2.48 -2.40
N LEU A 50 -6.86 -1.56 -1.47
CA LEU A 50 -5.78 -0.88 -0.78
C LEU A 50 -5.80 -1.27 0.70
N MET A 51 -4.73 -1.87 1.20
CA MET A 51 -4.54 -2.14 2.61
C MET A 51 -3.39 -1.30 3.16
N ALA A 52 -3.66 -0.53 4.22
CA ALA A 52 -2.68 0.37 4.83
C ALA A 52 -1.92 1.25 3.81
N PRO A 53 -2.64 1.96 2.92
CA PRO A 53 -2.02 2.75 1.85
C PRO A 53 -1.34 4.00 2.39
N HIS A 54 -0.35 4.51 1.62
CA HIS A 54 0.20 5.85 1.82
C HIS A 54 0.01 6.67 0.56
N VAL A 55 -0.48 7.89 0.71
CA VAL A 55 -0.63 8.87 -0.38
C VAL A 55 0.22 10.12 -0.16
N PHE A 56 0.66 10.33 1.07
CA PHE A 56 1.67 11.32 1.47
C PHE A 56 2.45 10.83 2.69
N LEU A 57 3.59 11.47 2.96
CA LEU A 57 4.43 11.14 4.10
C LEU A 57 3.97 11.93 5.34
N GLU A 58 3.75 11.22 6.45
CA GLU A 58 3.37 11.79 7.74
C GLU A 58 4.49 11.69 8.78
N GLN A 59 4.37 12.46 9.85
CA GLN A 59 5.30 12.33 10.99
C GLN A 59 5.18 10.95 11.67
N VAL A 60 3.99 10.36 11.75
CA VAL A 60 3.79 9.01 12.27
C VAL A 60 4.55 7.98 11.43
N SER A 61 4.53 8.10 10.10
CA SER A 61 5.29 7.23 9.20
C SER A 61 6.79 7.26 9.52
N LEU A 62 7.35 8.45 9.66
CA LEU A 62 8.77 8.61 9.99
C LEU A 62 9.13 8.02 11.35
N THR A 63 8.27 8.18 12.34
CA THR A 63 8.43 7.62 13.68
C THR A 63 8.41 6.08 13.62
N GLY A 64 7.48 5.49 12.90
CA GLY A 64 7.39 4.03 12.69
C GLY A 64 8.63 3.48 11.98
N ILE A 65 9.10 4.17 10.93
CA ILE A 65 10.31 3.80 10.18
C ILE A 65 11.57 3.86 11.07
N ASP A 66 11.70 4.87 11.93
CA ASP A 66 12.80 4.98 12.88
C ASP A 66 12.72 3.90 13.97
N HIS A 67 11.52 3.57 14.44
CA HIS A 67 11.28 2.49 15.37
C HIS A 67 11.66 1.12 14.76
N ALA A 68 11.23 0.85 13.53
CA ALA A 68 11.60 -0.37 12.80
C ALA A 68 13.14 -0.49 12.66
N ARG A 69 13.84 0.62 12.42
CA ARG A 69 15.30 0.65 12.39
C ARG A 69 15.92 0.22 13.73
N LEU A 70 15.39 0.75 14.82
CA LEU A 70 15.87 0.39 16.16
C LEU A 70 15.65 -1.10 16.41
N MET A 71 14.44 -1.62 16.16
CA MET A 71 14.14 -3.05 16.33
C MET A 71 15.00 -3.96 15.45
N TYR A 72 15.33 -3.52 14.23
CA TYR A 72 16.22 -4.28 13.34
C TYR A 72 17.66 -4.36 13.87
N GLN A 73 18.13 -3.31 14.53
CA GLN A 73 19.50 -3.22 15.04
C GLN A 73 19.68 -3.84 16.41
N THR A 74 18.65 -3.82 17.26
CA THR A 74 18.77 -4.14 18.70
C THR A 74 17.88 -5.29 19.16
N GLU A 75 16.94 -5.74 18.30
CA GLU A 75 15.98 -6.78 18.63
C GLU A 75 15.92 -7.88 17.56
N ASP A 76 14.84 -8.64 17.51
CA ASP A 76 14.69 -9.83 16.67
C ASP A 76 14.07 -9.57 15.30
N LEU A 77 13.83 -8.31 14.91
CA LEU A 77 13.18 -7.99 13.63
C LEU A 77 13.96 -8.52 12.44
N ARG A 78 15.30 -8.42 12.47
CA ARG A 78 16.13 -8.98 11.40
C ARG A 78 15.91 -10.49 11.24
N ASP A 79 15.91 -11.23 12.31
CA ASP A 79 15.75 -12.70 12.29
C ASP A 79 14.35 -13.11 11.81
N LYS A 80 13.33 -12.33 12.17
CA LYS A 80 11.96 -12.51 11.65
C LYS A 80 11.90 -12.28 10.13
N LEU A 81 12.60 -11.29 9.62
CA LEU A 81 12.62 -10.95 8.19
C LEU A 81 13.47 -11.92 7.35
N VAL A 82 14.49 -12.56 7.92
CA VAL A 82 15.28 -13.61 7.23
C VAL A 82 14.39 -14.72 6.67
N ARG A 83 13.29 -15.06 7.35
CA ARG A 83 12.34 -16.09 6.90
C ARG A 83 11.73 -15.80 5.53
N TYR A 84 11.65 -14.52 5.15
CA TYR A 84 11.05 -14.07 3.89
C TYR A 84 12.09 -13.67 2.84
N HIS A 85 13.22 -13.13 3.29
CA HIS A 85 14.24 -12.51 2.42
C HIS A 85 15.54 -13.33 2.31
N GLY A 86 15.73 -14.33 3.17
CA GLY A 86 16.97 -15.14 3.19
C GLY A 86 18.21 -14.25 3.31
N SER A 87 19.21 -14.50 2.47
CA SER A 87 20.45 -13.71 2.42
C SER A 87 20.27 -12.25 1.94
N GLN A 88 19.13 -11.90 1.38
CA GLN A 88 18.83 -10.54 0.89
C GLN A 88 18.21 -9.64 1.97
N VAL A 89 18.03 -10.13 3.19
CA VAL A 89 17.34 -9.40 4.27
C VAL A 89 17.91 -8.03 4.54
N ASP A 90 19.23 -7.90 4.59
CA ASP A 90 19.88 -6.61 4.86
C ASP A 90 19.67 -5.63 3.69
N GLY A 91 19.79 -6.12 2.45
CA GLY A 91 19.52 -5.31 1.26
C GLY A 91 18.07 -4.83 1.17
N ALA A 92 17.11 -5.72 1.45
CA ALA A 92 15.69 -5.41 1.44
C ALA A 92 15.34 -4.39 2.54
N PHE A 93 15.76 -4.65 3.78
CA PHE A 93 15.43 -3.76 4.91
C PHE A 93 16.06 -2.38 4.76
N TRP A 94 17.39 -2.31 4.52
CA TRP A 94 18.07 -1.02 4.42
C TRP A 94 17.68 -0.25 3.16
N GLY A 95 17.34 -0.94 2.07
CA GLY A 95 16.80 -0.30 0.87
C GLY A 95 15.51 0.45 1.18
N TRP A 96 14.55 -0.19 1.84
CA TRP A 96 13.30 0.41 2.27
C TRP A 96 13.51 1.51 3.33
N ASN A 97 14.19 1.20 4.44
CA ASN A 97 14.33 2.12 5.57
C ASN A 97 15.09 3.39 5.19
N ASN A 98 16.21 3.24 4.45
CA ASN A 98 16.99 4.39 4.02
C ASN A 98 16.27 5.25 2.98
N PHE A 99 15.47 4.63 2.08
CA PHE A 99 14.66 5.38 1.12
C PHE A 99 13.71 6.33 1.84
N TRP A 100 12.89 5.83 2.73
CA TRP A 100 11.89 6.63 3.44
C TRP A 100 12.46 7.68 4.40
N ARG A 101 13.73 7.57 4.76
CA ARG A 101 14.44 8.54 5.63
C ARG A 101 15.21 9.62 4.87
N ARG A 102 15.20 9.62 3.55
CA ARG A 102 15.86 10.65 2.74
C ARG A 102 15.19 12.00 2.96
N SER A 103 16.02 13.07 2.97
CA SER A 103 15.51 14.43 3.13
C SER A 103 14.77 14.95 1.89
N ASP A 104 15.12 14.46 0.70
CA ASP A 104 14.57 14.90 -0.57
C ASP A 104 13.19 14.28 -0.89
N ILE A 105 12.69 13.36 -0.05
CA ILE A 105 11.33 12.81 -0.18
C ILE A 105 10.38 13.27 0.93
N ARG A 106 10.75 14.30 1.71
CA ARG A 106 9.91 14.79 2.82
C ARG A 106 8.55 15.29 2.35
N ASP A 107 8.49 15.82 1.15
CA ASP A 107 7.27 16.30 0.49
C ASP A 107 6.67 15.25 -0.46
N TRP A 108 7.02 13.96 -0.26
CA TRP A 108 6.47 12.89 -1.09
C TRP A 108 4.95 12.83 -0.95
N ASN A 109 4.30 12.91 -2.11
CA ASN A 109 2.85 12.98 -2.21
C ASN A 109 2.42 12.41 -3.57
N ILE A 110 1.38 11.59 -3.60
CA ILE A 110 0.80 10.99 -4.81
C ILE A 110 -0.70 11.24 -4.92
N GLU A 111 -1.23 12.18 -4.16
CA GLU A 111 -2.67 12.51 -4.14
C GLU A 111 -3.22 12.86 -5.53
N ASP A 112 -2.42 13.48 -6.40
CA ASP A 112 -2.82 13.80 -7.78
C ASP A 112 -3.15 12.56 -8.63
N SER A 113 -2.72 11.37 -8.20
CA SER A 113 -3.11 10.11 -8.82
C SER A 113 -4.53 9.70 -8.46
N LEU A 114 -5.01 10.07 -7.26
CA LEU A 114 -6.35 9.74 -6.77
C LEU A 114 -7.44 10.36 -7.64
N ASP A 115 -7.25 11.61 -8.07
CA ASP A 115 -8.22 12.38 -8.86
C ASP A 115 -8.53 11.74 -10.23
N LYS A 116 -7.71 10.78 -10.65
CA LYS A 116 -7.77 10.11 -11.98
C LYS A 116 -8.27 8.68 -11.89
N ILE A 117 -8.57 8.16 -10.70
CA ILE A 117 -9.06 6.80 -10.51
C ILE A 117 -10.57 6.80 -10.81
N ASP A 118 -10.96 6.09 -11.87
CA ASP A 118 -12.35 6.00 -12.36
C ASP A 118 -12.97 4.60 -12.18
N LEU A 119 -12.37 3.78 -11.32
CA LEU A 119 -12.80 2.41 -11.03
C LEU A 119 -13.06 2.22 -9.51
N PRO A 120 -13.88 1.22 -9.11
CA PRO A 120 -14.22 0.97 -7.72
C PRO A 120 -12.98 0.74 -6.84
N VAL A 121 -12.99 1.33 -5.65
CA VAL A 121 -11.91 1.24 -4.67
C VAL A 121 -12.43 0.69 -3.35
N LEU A 122 -11.73 -0.30 -2.81
CA LEU A 122 -11.85 -0.76 -1.42
C LEU A 122 -10.59 -0.35 -0.67
N VAL A 123 -10.75 0.35 0.46
CA VAL A 123 -9.62 0.70 1.33
C VAL A 123 -9.82 0.16 2.74
N ILE A 124 -8.79 -0.48 3.30
CA ILE A 124 -8.80 -1.07 4.64
C ILE A 124 -7.54 -0.62 5.38
N GLN A 125 -7.71 -0.03 6.57
CA GLN A 125 -6.59 0.37 7.42
C GLN A 125 -6.89 0.10 8.89
N GLY A 126 -5.87 -0.20 9.67
CA GLY A 126 -5.96 -0.31 11.11
C GLY A 126 -5.88 1.06 11.79
N ALA A 127 -6.61 1.22 12.89
CA ALA A 127 -6.58 2.44 13.69
C ALA A 127 -5.26 2.62 14.47
N ASP A 128 -4.58 1.50 14.76
CA ASP A 128 -3.29 1.46 15.46
C ASP A 128 -2.10 1.32 14.47
N ASP A 129 -2.31 1.68 13.19
CA ASP A 129 -1.25 1.63 12.17
C ASP A 129 -0.12 2.61 12.52
N GLU A 130 1.07 2.06 12.77
CA GLU A 130 2.26 2.81 13.16
C GLU A 130 2.90 3.59 12.01
N TYR A 131 2.45 3.40 10.78
CA TYR A 131 3.01 4.07 9.60
C TYR A 131 2.06 5.09 8.94
N GLY A 132 0.75 5.02 9.19
CA GLY A 132 -0.21 5.93 8.56
C GLY A 132 -1.43 6.20 9.43
N SER A 133 -1.87 7.45 9.48
CA SER A 133 -3.06 7.85 10.22
C SER A 133 -4.33 7.73 9.38
N ILE A 134 -5.49 8.00 10.00
CA ILE A 134 -6.78 8.10 9.32
C ILE A 134 -6.77 9.11 8.16
N ALA A 135 -5.86 10.07 8.18
CA ALA A 135 -5.74 11.11 7.15
C ALA A 135 -5.44 10.52 5.76
N GLN A 136 -4.78 9.34 5.70
CA GLN A 136 -4.58 8.62 4.43
C GLN A 136 -5.91 8.21 3.81
N LEU A 137 -6.83 7.67 4.62
CA LEU A 137 -8.16 7.27 4.16
C LEU A 137 -9.02 8.47 3.79
N ASP A 138 -8.98 9.53 4.61
CA ASP A 138 -9.75 10.76 4.38
C ASP A 138 -9.35 11.41 3.04
N SER A 139 -8.06 11.41 2.73
CA SER A 139 -7.56 11.88 1.44
C SER A 139 -8.05 11.01 0.28
N ILE A 140 -7.96 9.68 0.39
CA ILE A 140 -8.42 8.75 -0.66
C ILE A 140 -9.92 8.94 -0.90
N GLU A 141 -10.73 8.92 0.16
CA GLU A 141 -12.19 9.05 0.04
C GLU A 141 -12.63 10.40 -0.54
N SER A 142 -11.94 11.48 -0.19
CA SER A 142 -12.30 12.84 -0.64
C SER A 142 -11.88 13.13 -2.08
N ARG A 143 -10.84 12.46 -2.60
CA ARG A 143 -10.25 12.78 -3.91
C ARG A 143 -10.62 11.79 -5.01
N VAL A 144 -10.87 10.52 -4.68
CA VAL A 144 -11.31 9.53 -5.67
C VAL A 144 -12.72 9.91 -6.16
N PRO A 145 -12.94 10.13 -7.48
CA PRO A 145 -14.22 10.65 -8.00
C PRO A 145 -15.36 9.62 -8.05
N VAL A 146 -15.08 8.38 -7.71
CA VAL A 146 -16.05 7.27 -7.65
C VAL A 146 -16.24 6.78 -6.22
N GLU A 147 -17.20 5.88 -5.99
CA GLU A 147 -17.46 5.33 -4.67
C GLU A 147 -16.22 4.59 -4.11
N VAL A 148 -15.85 4.92 -2.86
CA VAL A 148 -14.81 4.26 -2.09
C VAL A 148 -15.46 3.48 -0.94
N GLU A 149 -15.34 2.15 -0.94
CA GLU A 149 -15.69 1.34 0.21
C GLU A 149 -14.55 1.44 1.24
N ARG A 150 -14.83 2.04 2.42
CA ARG A 150 -13.82 2.32 3.44
C ARG A 150 -14.04 1.49 4.70
N HIS A 151 -12.98 0.90 5.21
CA HIS A 151 -12.94 0.21 6.51
C HIS A 151 -11.76 0.71 7.35
N PHE A 152 -12.06 1.28 8.52
CA PHE A 152 -11.09 1.67 9.54
C PHE A 152 -11.29 0.77 10.75
N LEU A 153 -10.29 -0.06 11.09
CA LEU A 153 -10.44 -1.19 11.99
C LEU A 153 -9.79 -0.89 13.35
N GLU A 154 -10.61 -0.79 14.38
CA GLU A 154 -10.15 -0.63 15.76
C GLU A 154 -9.29 -1.81 16.23
N ASN A 155 -8.23 -1.53 17.01
CA ASN A 155 -7.28 -2.51 17.54
C ASN A 155 -6.62 -3.36 16.43
N VAL A 156 -6.26 -2.73 15.33
CA VAL A 156 -5.55 -3.31 14.19
C VAL A 156 -4.42 -2.37 13.79
N GLY A 157 -3.22 -2.92 13.63
CA GLY A 157 -2.03 -2.20 13.18
C GLY A 157 -1.88 -2.19 11.65
N HIS A 158 -0.62 -2.14 11.19
CA HIS A 158 -0.26 -2.00 9.78
C HIS A 158 -0.60 -3.21 8.89
N SER A 159 -0.93 -4.36 9.47
CA SER A 159 -1.16 -5.60 8.70
C SER A 159 -2.57 -6.16 8.90
N PRO A 160 -3.64 -5.49 8.43
CA PRO A 160 -5.03 -5.91 8.68
C PRO A 160 -5.32 -7.33 8.20
N TYR A 161 -4.70 -7.78 7.10
CA TYR A 161 -4.88 -9.14 6.58
C TYR A 161 -4.28 -10.24 7.49
N ARG A 162 -3.36 -9.89 8.40
CA ARG A 162 -2.81 -10.82 9.41
C ARG A 162 -3.61 -10.78 10.71
N GLU A 163 -4.07 -9.61 11.11
CA GLU A 163 -4.70 -9.36 12.40
C GLU A 163 -6.21 -9.65 12.38
N ARG A 164 -6.85 -9.48 11.23
CA ARG A 164 -8.28 -9.73 10.98
C ARG A 164 -8.50 -10.51 9.66
N PRO A 165 -7.86 -11.67 9.47
CA PRO A 165 -7.84 -12.36 8.18
C PRO A 165 -9.23 -12.69 7.62
N GLU A 166 -10.14 -13.19 8.46
CA GLU A 166 -11.51 -13.54 8.04
C GLU A 166 -12.30 -12.30 7.59
N PHE A 167 -12.20 -11.21 8.34
CA PHE A 167 -12.87 -9.96 7.98
C PHE A 167 -12.34 -9.43 6.63
N VAL A 168 -11.02 -9.37 6.48
CA VAL A 168 -10.37 -8.85 5.27
C VAL A 168 -10.71 -9.70 4.06
N LEU A 169 -10.59 -11.03 4.15
CA LEU A 169 -10.92 -11.95 3.07
C LEU A 169 -12.39 -11.86 2.66
N ASN A 170 -13.31 -11.84 3.62
CA ASN A 170 -14.75 -11.73 3.33
C ASN A 170 -15.09 -10.39 2.68
N THR A 171 -14.46 -9.30 3.13
CA THR A 171 -14.66 -7.96 2.56
C THR A 171 -14.13 -7.88 1.14
N ILE A 172 -12.93 -8.39 0.87
CA ILE A 172 -12.36 -8.44 -0.49
C ILE A 172 -13.23 -9.31 -1.40
N ASN A 173 -13.65 -10.50 -0.96
CA ASN A 173 -14.49 -11.38 -1.77
C ASN A 173 -15.84 -10.72 -2.12
N ARG A 174 -16.47 -10.04 -1.16
CA ARG A 174 -17.72 -9.29 -1.40
C ARG A 174 -17.49 -8.14 -2.38
N PHE A 175 -16.38 -7.42 -2.25
CA PHE A 175 -16.01 -6.33 -3.17
C PHE A 175 -15.83 -6.86 -4.59
N ILE A 176 -15.00 -7.88 -4.79
CA ILE A 176 -14.74 -8.49 -6.11
C ILE A 176 -16.03 -9.05 -6.73
N GLY A 177 -16.92 -9.65 -5.92
CA GLY A 177 -18.17 -10.22 -6.40
C GLY A 177 -19.20 -9.19 -6.93
N ARG A 178 -18.92 -7.88 -6.81
CA ARG A 178 -19.76 -6.77 -7.32
C ARG A 178 -19.19 -6.08 -8.55
N LEU A 179 -17.94 -6.40 -8.92
CA LEU A 179 -17.28 -5.90 -10.13
C LEU A 179 -17.73 -6.68 -11.37
#